data_6589aa3aad0bcfdb434b4cf0cf4c7cdb
#
_entry.id   6589aa3aad0bcfdb434b4cf0cf4c7cdb
#
_cell.length_a   1.000
_cell.length_b   1.000
_cell.length_c   1.000
_cell.angle_alpha   90.00
_cell.angle_beta   90.00
_cell.angle_gamma   90.00
#
_symmetry.space_group_name_H-M   'P 1'
#
loop_
_entity.id
_entity.type
_entity.pdbx_description
1 polymer ?
#
loop_
_entity_poly.entity_id
_entity_poly.type
_entity_poly.pdbx_seq_one_letter_code
_entity_poly.pdbx_strand_id
1 'polypeptide(L)'
;MSRQRINGHESVGCDQSVSSGQSTNGTEDMNENKAHRRTVACVLNALRPQTVLDICCGDGWLSRALAQPTVVDGIDFYASAPEGYAQFQTADFNLGIPETFGQYDAAICCEAMGYLQNPGLFLQSVRAHLKPNATFVLSLPNPNYAGARINHLIQGFPRSYSWFTQNHSAEPHMPWLTLGLFQLWLLLGLNGFTDINVHEVDEKKPRRQSERIIGCFIKAYARKKIKSASSAAVAQLWRQALSDQVVYGRQLVISARLSALAEA
;
A
#
# COMPACT_ATOMS: atom_id res chain seq x y z
N MET A 1 10.64 40.80 -10.27
CA MET A 1 11.19 39.43 -10.34
C MET A 1 11.05 38.80 -8.97
N SER A 2 9.91 38.19 -8.69
CA SER A 2 9.59 37.57 -7.38
C SER A 2 9.85 36.05 -7.49
N ARG A 3 10.77 35.55 -6.68
CA ARG A 3 11.03 34.11 -6.53
C ARG A 3 9.95 33.52 -5.64
N GLN A 4 9.02 32.75 -6.18
CA GLN A 4 8.16 31.88 -5.41
C GLN A 4 8.98 30.73 -4.82
N ARG A 5 8.98 30.62 -3.49
CA ARG A 5 9.51 29.47 -2.76
C ARG A 5 8.54 28.30 -2.95
N ILE A 6 9.04 27.23 -3.51
CA ILE A 6 8.34 25.94 -3.57
C ILE A 6 8.44 25.34 -2.15
N ASN A 7 7.31 25.21 -1.47
CA ASN A 7 7.21 24.56 -0.16
C ASN A 7 7.61 23.09 -0.30
N GLY A 8 8.65 22.69 0.43
CA GLY A 8 9.02 21.30 0.60
C GLY A 8 7.94 20.57 1.39
N HIS A 9 7.47 19.44 0.87
CA HIS A 9 6.67 18.48 1.64
C HIS A 9 7.56 17.86 2.70
N GLU A 10 7.34 18.24 3.96
CA GLU A 10 7.91 17.57 5.12
C GLU A 10 7.33 16.15 5.21
N SER A 11 8.22 15.16 5.26
CA SER A 11 7.88 13.80 5.63
C SER A 11 7.39 13.82 7.08
N VAL A 12 6.13 13.46 7.31
CA VAL A 12 5.56 13.29 8.64
C VAL A 12 6.28 12.11 9.31
N GLY A 13 7.24 12.42 10.14
CA GLY A 13 7.89 11.46 11.03
C GLY A 13 6.90 11.11 12.15
N CYS A 14 6.51 9.85 12.22
CA CYS A 14 5.65 9.34 13.28
C CYS A 14 6.51 9.15 14.55
N ASP A 15 6.39 10.05 15.51
CA ASP A 15 7.12 10.00 16.79
C ASP A 15 6.54 8.87 17.65
N GLN A 16 7.39 7.93 18.06
CA GLN A 16 7.01 6.72 18.77
C GLN A 16 6.92 6.99 20.28
N SER A 17 5.73 7.36 20.78
CA SER A 17 5.44 7.26 22.21
C SER A 17 4.02 6.70 22.42
N VAL A 18 3.87 5.40 22.33
CA VAL A 18 2.71 4.68 22.84
C VAL A 18 3.17 3.82 24.00
N SER A 19 2.68 4.18 25.20
CA SER A 19 2.94 3.51 26.46
C SER A 19 2.42 2.06 26.43
N SER A 20 3.25 1.14 26.94
CA SER A 20 2.97 -0.28 27.16
C SER A 20 1.85 -0.46 28.19
N GLY A 21 0.65 -0.83 27.76
CA GLY A 21 -0.43 -1.39 28.56
C GLY A 21 -0.44 -2.92 28.46
N GLN A 22 -0.68 -3.60 29.56
CA GLN A 22 -0.51 -5.05 29.76
C GLN A 22 -1.43 -5.92 28.90
N SER A 23 -0.87 -7.03 28.43
CA SER A 23 -1.34 -8.11 27.59
C SER A 23 -2.56 -8.88 28.12
N THR A 24 -3.54 -9.08 27.23
CA THR A 24 -4.41 -10.28 27.22
C THR A 24 -4.65 -10.69 25.77
N ASN A 25 -4.28 -11.96 25.42
CA ASN A 25 -4.42 -12.67 24.14
C ASN A 25 -3.32 -12.45 23.10
N GLY A 26 -2.30 -13.32 23.16
CA GLY A 26 -1.08 -13.23 22.35
C GLY A 26 -1.19 -13.40 20.81
N THR A 27 -2.36 -13.63 20.23
CA THR A 27 -2.58 -13.73 18.77
C THR A 27 -3.15 -12.45 18.19
N GLU A 28 -3.97 -11.71 18.90
CA GLU A 28 -4.52 -10.41 18.47
C GLU A 28 -3.43 -9.34 18.46
N ASP A 29 -2.59 -9.30 19.50
CA ASP A 29 -1.47 -8.37 19.66
C ASP A 29 -0.40 -8.51 18.51
N MET A 30 -0.17 -9.74 18.05
CA MET A 30 0.77 -9.99 16.94
C MET A 30 0.27 -9.48 15.59
N ASN A 31 -1.04 -9.39 15.37
CA ASN A 31 -1.63 -9.00 14.10
C ASN A 31 -1.70 -7.46 13.95
N GLU A 32 -1.95 -6.74 15.04
CA GLU A 32 -1.93 -5.26 15.08
C GLU A 32 -0.53 -4.69 14.95
N ASN A 33 0.48 -5.41 15.43
CA ASN A 33 1.88 -4.99 15.45
C ASN A 33 2.63 -5.11 14.11
N LYS A 34 1.96 -5.50 13.01
CA LYS A 34 2.61 -5.52 11.69
C LYS A 34 3.01 -4.11 11.26
N ALA A 35 4.29 -3.92 10.91
CA ALA A 35 4.85 -2.61 10.58
C ALA A 35 4.05 -1.85 9.50
N HIS A 36 3.59 -2.55 8.45
CA HIS A 36 2.78 -1.94 7.40
C HIS A 36 1.41 -1.46 7.90
N ARG A 37 0.75 -2.18 8.82
CA ARG A 37 -0.53 -1.77 9.43
C ARG A 37 -0.36 -0.50 10.26
N ARG A 38 0.70 -0.41 11.08
CA ARG A 38 1.03 0.82 11.82
C ARG A 38 1.24 2.00 10.88
N THR A 39 1.97 1.81 9.78
CA THR A 39 2.18 2.86 8.78
C THR A 39 0.86 3.30 8.14
N VAL A 40 -0.02 2.35 7.75
CA VAL A 40 -1.35 2.67 7.20
C VAL A 40 -2.19 3.45 8.20
N ALA A 41 -2.24 3.00 9.46
CA ALA A 41 -2.95 3.72 10.53
C ALA A 41 -2.38 5.13 10.75
N CYS A 42 -1.06 5.30 10.72
CA CYS A 42 -0.40 6.61 10.83
C CYS A 42 -0.82 7.55 9.70
N VAL A 43 -0.86 7.06 8.45
CA VAL A 43 -1.32 7.83 7.28
C VAL A 43 -2.77 8.26 7.46
N LEU A 44 -3.67 7.35 7.85
CA LEU A 44 -5.08 7.66 8.06
C LEU A 44 -5.29 8.63 9.23
N ASN A 45 -4.59 8.44 10.34
CA ASN A 45 -4.67 9.35 11.49
C ASN A 45 -4.19 10.77 11.15
N ALA A 46 -3.23 10.91 10.22
CA ALA A 46 -2.81 12.21 9.71
C ALA A 46 -3.85 12.83 8.75
N LEU A 47 -4.52 12.02 7.94
CA LEU A 47 -5.57 12.44 7.00
C LEU A 47 -6.88 12.80 7.69
N ARG A 48 -7.20 12.17 8.82
CA ARG A 48 -8.44 12.36 9.61
C ARG A 48 -9.73 12.18 8.79
N PRO A 49 -9.90 11.06 8.06
CA PRO A 49 -11.12 10.82 7.29
C PRO A 49 -12.31 10.61 8.23
N GLN A 50 -13.51 11.06 7.84
CA GLN A 50 -14.74 10.77 8.57
C GLN A 50 -15.26 9.37 8.25
N THR A 51 -15.07 8.92 7.01
CA THR A 51 -15.52 7.61 6.53
C THR A 51 -14.38 6.87 5.83
N VAL A 52 -14.22 5.59 6.14
CA VAL A 52 -13.19 4.72 5.53
C VAL A 52 -13.81 3.41 5.08
N LEU A 53 -13.48 2.98 3.87
CA LEU A 53 -13.77 1.64 3.36
C LEU A 53 -12.52 0.76 3.51
N ASP A 54 -12.61 -0.29 4.31
CA ASP A 54 -11.54 -1.28 4.50
C ASP A 54 -11.81 -2.51 3.62
N ILE A 55 -11.03 -2.63 2.56
CA ILE A 55 -11.13 -3.71 1.57
C ILE A 55 -10.14 -4.81 1.94
N CYS A 56 -10.62 -6.02 2.15
CA CYS A 56 -9.93 -7.13 2.80
C CYS A 56 -9.63 -6.82 4.27
N CYS A 57 -10.68 -6.48 5.00
CA CYS A 57 -10.61 -5.99 6.37
C CYS A 57 -10.13 -7.06 7.38
N GLY A 58 -10.22 -8.35 7.04
CA GLY A 58 -9.75 -9.45 7.86
C GLY A 58 -10.33 -9.44 9.28
N ASP A 59 -9.45 -9.28 10.25
CA ASP A 59 -9.76 -9.24 11.68
C ASP A 59 -10.28 -7.89 12.21
N GLY A 60 -10.48 -6.90 11.32
CA GLY A 60 -11.00 -5.59 11.70
C GLY A 60 -10.03 -4.72 12.51
N TRP A 61 -8.74 -4.94 12.35
CA TRP A 61 -7.68 -4.21 13.07
C TRP A 61 -7.77 -2.69 12.95
N LEU A 62 -8.33 -2.18 11.84
CA LEU A 62 -8.33 -0.75 11.53
C LEU A 62 -9.17 0.06 12.53
N SER A 63 -10.36 -0.43 12.91
CA SER A 63 -11.23 0.30 13.85
C SER A 63 -10.54 0.59 15.18
N ARG A 64 -9.67 -0.32 15.65
CA ARG A 64 -8.90 -0.18 16.89
C ARG A 64 -7.65 0.71 16.73
N ALA A 65 -7.14 0.85 15.51
CA ALA A 65 -5.90 1.59 15.22
C ALA A 65 -6.13 3.07 14.94
N LEU A 66 -7.38 3.50 14.71
CA LEU A 66 -7.71 4.90 14.43
C LEU A 66 -7.83 5.69 15.74
N ALA A 67 -7.12 6.83 15.81
CA ALA A 67 -7.03 7.66 17.01
C ALA A 67 -8.26 8.55 17.26
N GLN A 68 -9.17 8.65 16.28
CA GLN A 68 -10.35 9.51 16.34
C GLN A 68 -11.58 8.80 15.81
N PRO A 69 -12.79 9.25 16.20
CA PRO A 69 -14.02 8.67 15.68
C PRO A 69 -14.06 8.72 14.15
N THR A 70 -14.10 7.55 13.53
CA THR A 70 -14.16 7.36 12.09
C THR A 70 -15.16 6.23 11.82
N VAL A 71 -16.09 6.43 10.91
CA VAL A 71 -16.98 5.37 10.47
C VAL A 71 -16.18 4.45 9.53
N VAL A 72 -16.06 3.19 9.91
CA VAL A 72 -15.34 2.19 9.11
C VAL A 72 -16.33 1.15 8.62
N ASP A 73 -16.38 0.96 7.30
CA ASP A 73 -17.11 -0.11 6.65
C ASP A 73 -16.12 -1.12 6.07
N GLY A 74 -16.48 -2.38 6.08
CA GLY A 74 -15.57 -3.47 5.71
C GLY A 74 -16.11 -4.41 4.66
N ILE A 75 -15.21 -4.90 3.82
CA ILE A 75 -15.47 -5.97 2.85
C ILE A 75 -14.38 -7.02 3.01
N ASP A 76 -14.77 -8.29 3.07
CA ASP A 76 -13.82 -9.39 3.01
C ASP A 76 -14.46 -10.61 2.34
N PHE A 77 -13.63 -11.52 1.82
CA PHE A 77 -14.12 -12.75 1.22
C PHE A 77 -14.41 -13.83 2.27
N TYR A 78 -13.64 -13.87 3.35
CA TYR A 78 -13.67 -14.95 4.36
C TYR A 78 -14.03 -14.49 5.77
N ALA A 79 -13.89 -13.20 6.06
CA ALA A 79 -14.13 -12.70 7.41
C ALA A 79 -15.62 -12.74 7.78
N SER A 80 -15.90 -12.83 9.06
CA SER A 80 -17.16 -12.44 9.67
C SER A 80 -17.11 -10.96 10.01
N ALA A 81 -18.27 -10.33 10.25
CA ALA A 81 -18.36 -8.92 10.62
C ALA A 81 -17.42 -8.57 11.77
N PRO A 82 -16.41 -7.73 11.56
CA PRO A 82 -15.47 -7.35 12.60
C PRO A 82 -16.13 -6.39 13.61
N GLU A 83 -15.65 -6.41 14.85
CA GLU A 83 -16.08 -5.47 15.86
C GLU A 83 -15.66 -4.04 15.51
N GLY A 84 -16.55 -3.06 15.75
CA GLY A 84 -16.29 -1.64 15.52
C GLY A 84 -16.46 -1.17 14.08
N TYR A 85 -16.91 -2.05 13.17
CA TYR A 85 -17.30 -1.66 11.81
C TYR A 85 -18.81 -1.33 11.76
N ALA A 86 -19.16 -0.26 11.07
CA ALA A 86 -20.55 0.19 10.96
C ALA A 86 -21.34 -0.66 9.96
N GLN A 87 -20.71 -1.07 8.86
CA GLN A 87 -21.24 -1.99 7.87
C GLN A 87 -20.17 -3.02 7.51
N PHE A 88 -20.61 -4.26 7.26
CA PHE A 88 -19.75 -5.31 6.73
C PHE A 88 -20.50 -6.16 5.71
N GLN A 89 -19.83 -6.54 4.64
CA GLN A 89 -20.36 -7.47 3.65
C GLN A 89 -19.28 -8.47 3.20
N THR A 90 -19.66 -9.74 3.17
CA THR A 90 -18.84 -10.77 2.52
C THR A 90 -19.02 -10.65 1.00
N ALA A 91 -17.93 -10.38 0.26
CA ALA A 91 -17.96 -10.25 -1.19
C ALA A 91 -16.61 -10.60 -1.81
N ASP A 92 -16.65 -11.10 -3.05
CA ASP A 92 -15.45 -11.24 -3.89
C ASP A 92 -15.17 -9.91 -4.59
N PHE A 93 -14.16 -9.19 -4.12
CA PHE A 93 -13.77 -7.91 -4.71
C PHE A 93 -13.13 -8.03 -6.11
N ASN A 94 -12.90 -9.24 -6.65
CA ASN A 94 -12.65 -9.44 -8.08
C ASN A 94 -13.88 -9.13 -8.94
N LEU A 95 -15.07 -9.22 -8.37
CA LEU A 95 -16.33 -8.83 -9.01
C LEU A 95 -16.66 -7.34 -8.80
N GLY A 96 -15.85 -6.63 -8.03
CA GLY A 96 -16.06 -5.24 -7.66
C GLY A 96 -16.57 -5.07 -6.21
N ILE A 97 -16.64 -3.83 -5.78
CA ILE A 97 -17.22 -3.43 -4.50
C ILE A 97 -18.74 -3.37 -4.68
N PRO A 98 -19.53 -3.98 -3.78
CA PRO A 98 -20.99 -3.97 -3.88
C PRO A 98 -21.58 -2.55 -3.85
N GLU A 99 -22.60 -2.29 -4.66
CA GLU A 99 -23.28 -0.98 -4.76
C GLU A 99 -24.00 -0.55 -3.47
N THR A 100 -24.13 -1.47 -2.50
CA THR A 100 -24.66 -1.16 -1.16
C THR A 100 -23.75 -0.24 -0.34
N PHE A 101 -22.48 -0.13 -0.73
CA PHE A 101 -21.53 0.81 -0.15
C PHE A 101 -21.61 2.17 -0.82
N GLY A 102 -21.51 3.23 -0.03
CA GLY A 102 -21.51 4.61 -0.50
C GLY A 102 -20.17 5.10 -1.00
N GLN A 103 -19.93 6.41 -0.86
CA GLN A 103 -18.65 7.04 -1.15
C GLN A 103 -17.93 7.45 0.13
N TYR A 104 -16.61 7.25 0.16
CA TYR A 104 -15.76 7.39 1.34
C TYR A 104 -14.71 8.48 1.18
N ASP A 105 -14.28 9.06 2.31
CA ASP A 105 -13.16 10.02 2.36
C ASP A 105 -11.82 9.32 2.16
N ALA A 106 -11.73 8.03 2.54
CA ALA A 106 -10.58 7.19 2.25
C ALA A 106 -11.01 5.73 2.01
N ALA A 107 -10.19 4.99 1.28
CA ALA A 107 -10.28 3.52 1.22
C ALA A 107 -8.90 2.92 1.49
N ILE A 108 -8.88 1.72 2.07
CA ILE A 108 -7.64 0.95 2.23
C ILE A 108 -7.76 -0.44 1.63
N CYS A 109 -6.62 -0.99 1.21
CA CYS A 109 -6.49 -2.38 0.77
C CYS A 109 -5.14 -2.93 1.22
N CYS A 110 -5.13 -3.70 2.29
CA CYS A 110 -3.91 -4.22 2.89
C CYS A 110 -3.64 -5.65 2.47
N GLU A 111 -2.47 -5.90 1.84
CA GLU A 111 -1.95 -7.23 1.48
C GLU A 111 -2.83 -8.03 0.49
N ALA A 112 -3.82 -7.42 -0.15
CA ALA A 112 -4.79 -8.12 -0.99
C ALA A 112 -4.56 -7.98 -2.50
N MET A 113 -3.82 -6.95 -2.94
CA MET A 113 -3.59 -6.69 -4.39
C MET A 113 -2.97 -7.88 -5.15
N GLY A 114 -2.23 -8.76 -4.45
CA GLY A 114 -1.60 -9.93 -5.04
C GLY A 114 -2.59 -11.05 -5.45
N TYR A 115 -3.81 -11.02 -4.95
CA TYR A 115 -4.86 -12.03 -5.22
C TYR A 115 -5.83 -11.62 -6.32
N LEU A 116 -5.74 -10.38 -6.80
CA LEU A 116 -6.64 -9.85 -7.82
C LEU A 116 -6.41 -10.50 -9.18
N GLN A 117 -7.49 -10.89 -9.84
CA GLN A 117 -7.47 -11.35 -11.23
C GLN A 117 -7.30 -10.18 -12.21
N ASN A 118 -7.97 -9.06 -11.91
CA ASN A 118 -7.89 -7.84 -12.72
C ASN A 118 -7.76 -6.59 -11.83
N PRO A 119 -6.53 -6.14 -11.53
CA PRO A 119 -6.30 -5.00 -10.68
C PRO A 119 -6.82 -3.67 -11.28
N GLY A 120 -6.96 -3.58 -12.61
CA GLY A 120 -7.54 -2.41 -13.27
C GLY A 120 -9.03 -2.27 -12.97
N LEU A 121 -9.82 -3.34 -13.13
CA LEU A 121 -11.25 -3.34 -12.78
C LEU A 121 -11.47 -3.10 -11.28
N PHE A 122 -10.62 -3.68 -10.44
CA PHE A 122 -10.65 -3.42 -9.00
C PHE A 122 -10.46 -1.93 -8.69
N LEU A 123 -9.47 -1.27 -9.29
CA LEU A 123 -9.22 0.15 -9.07
C LEU A 123 -10.34 1.05 -9.61
N GLN A 124 -11.00 0.65 -10.71
CA GLN A 124 -12.20 1.34 -11.19
C GLN A 124 -13.34 1.25 -10.17
N SER A 125 -13.54 0.08 -9.57
CA SER A 125 -14.54 -0.10 -8.52
C SER A 125 -14.18 0.70 -7.25
N VAL A 126 -12.92 0.69 -6.82
CA VAL A 126 -12.46 1.54 -5.71
C VAL A 126 -12.71 3.02 -5.99
N ARG A 127 -12.39 3.48 -7.20
CA ARG A 127 -12.64 4.86 -7.63
C ARG A 127 -14.12 5.25 -7.52
N ALA A 128 -15.04 4.38 -7.92
CA ALA A 128 -16.49 4.64 -7.85
C ALA A 128 -16.99 4.85 -6.41
N HIS A 129 -16.29 4.26 -5.42
CA HIS A 129 -16.62 4.36 -4.00
C HIS A 129 -15.78 5.40 -3.23
N LEU A 130 -15.05 6.24 -3.95
CA LEU A 130 -14.28 7.33 -3.35
C LEU A 130 -14.88 8.68 -3.72
N LYS A 131 -14.98 9.57 -2.74
CA LYS A 131 -15.32 10.98 -2.96
C LYS A 131 -14.21 11.67 -3.78
N PRO A 132 -14.52 12.77 -4.48
CA PRO A 132 -13.48 13.60 -5.11
C PRO A 132 -12.40 14.00 -4.08
N ASN A 133 -11.14 13.92 -4.45
CA ASN A 133 -9.96 14.14 -3.59
C ASN A 133 -9.77 13.16 -2.42
N ALA A 134 -10.57 12.11 -2.33
CA ALA A 134 -10.37 11.05 -1.35
C ALA A 134 -9.03 10.33 -1.57
N THR A 135 -8.54 9.70 -0.52
CA THR A 135 -7.24 9.01 -0.53
C THR A 135 -7.43 7.49 -0.52
N PHE A 136 -6.77 6.81 -1.43
CA PHE A 136 -6.62 5.35 -1.40
C PHE A 136 -5.25 4.99 -0.81
N VAL A 137 -5.23 4.12 0.22
CA VAL A 137 -4.01 3.63 0.84
C VAL A 137 -3.93 2.13 0.65
N LEU A 138 -2.79 1.65 0.17
CA LEU A 138 -2.60 0.22 -0.05
C LEU A 138 -1.27 -0.26 0.53
N SER A 139 -1.24 -1.51 0.99
CA SER A 139 0.00 -2.19 1.34
C SER A 139 0.15 -3.50 0.59
N LEU A 140 1.38 -3.85 0.27
CA LEU A 140 1.71 -5.09 -0.42
C LEU A 140 3.20 -5.44 -0.25
N PRO A 141 3.58 -6.72 -0.45
CA PRO A 141 4.98 -7.10 -0.51
C PRO A 141 5.71 -6.35 -1.63
N ASN A 142 6.92 -5.88 -1.36
CA ASN A 142 7.74 -5.20 -2.35
C ASN A 142 8.53 -6.23 -3.20
N PRO A 143 8.17 -6.47 -4.46
CA PRO A 143 8.91 -7.40 -5.31
C PRO A 143 10.23 -6.82 -5.84
N ASN A 144 10.46 -5.52 -5.63
CA ASN A 144 11.55 -4.78 -6.24
C ASN A 144 12.68 -4.40 -5.26
N TYR A 145 12.65 -4.85 -3.99
CA TYR A 145 13.79 -4.61 -3.11
C TYR A 145 15.03 -5.39 -3.57
N ALA A 146 16.21 -4.94 -3.18
CA ALA A 146 17.49 -5.48 -3.66
C ALA A 146 17.60 -7.02 -3.55
N GLY A 147 17.15 -7.60 -2.43
CA GLY A 147 17.16 -9.05 -2.23
C GLY A 147 16.16 -9.80 -3.13
N ALA A 148 14.98 -9.23 -3.38
CA ALA A 148 14.00 -9.82 -4.29
C ALA A 148 14.52 -9.85 -5.74
N ARG A 149 15.19 -8.77 -6.18
CA ARG A 149 15.80 -8.71 -7.53
C ARG A 149 16.87 -9.77 -7.74
N ILE A 150 17.72 -10.04 -6.72
CA ILE A 150 18.71 -11.11 -6.78
C ILE A 150 18.01 -12.47 -6.95
N ASN A 151 16.98 -12.73 -6.14
CA ASN A 151 16.23 -13.98 -6.23
C ASN A 151 15.55 -14.12 -7.60
N HIS A 152 14.93 -13.05 -8.09
CA HIS A 152 14.28 -13.05 -9.40
C HIS A 152 15.28 -13.31 -10.54
N LEU A 153 16.48 -12.73 -10.47
CA LEU A 153 17.54 -12.95 -11.44
C LEU A 153 17.97 -14.42 -11.52
N ILE A 154 18.02 -15.11 -10.35
CA ILE A 154 18.47 -16.50 -10.25
C ILE A 154 17.34 -17.48 -10.58
N GLN A 155 16.14 -17.23 -10.06
CA GLN A 155 15.02 -18.18 -10.11
C GLN A 155 14.04 -17.94 -11.28
N GLY A 156 14.08 -16.74 -11.90
CA GLY A 156 13.17 -16.36 -12.99
C GLY A 156 11.75 -16.00 -12.53
N PHE A 157 11.45 -16.07 -11.22
CA PHE A 157 10.13 -15.75 -10.68
C PHE A 157 10.26 -15.10 -9.28
N PRO A 158 9.23 -14.36 -8.82
CA PRO A 158 9.18 -13.78 -7.49
C PRO A 158 9.13 -14.84 -6.39
N ARG A 159 9.72 -14.55 -5.24
CA ARG A 159 9.78 -15.48 -4.09
C ARG A 159 8.39 -15.94 -3.61
N SER A 160 7.36 -15.14 -3.81
CA SER A 160 5.96 -15.49 -3.48
C SER A 160 5.46 -16.77 -4.16
N TYR A 161 6.06 -17.14 -5.30
CA TYR A 161 5.73 -18.39 -6.00
C TYR A 161 6.51 -19.62 -5.52
N SER A 162 7.43 -19.49 -4.58
CA SER A 162 8.22 -20.62 -4.06
C SER A 162 7.33 -21.70 -3.45
N TRP A 163 6.23 -21.32 -2.82
CA TRP A 163 5.28 -22.26 -2.25
C TRP A 163 4.59 -23.10 -3.32
N PHE A 164 4.15 -22.50 -4.42
CA PHE A 164 3.54 -23.20 -5.55
C PHE A 164 4.49 -24.23 -6.17
N THR A 165 5.76 -23.86 -6.36
CA THR A 165 6.77 -24.75 -6.94
C THR A 165 7.13 -25.92 -6.01
N GLN A 166 6.92 -25.78 -4.72
CA GLN A 166 7.15 -26.83 -3.73
C GLN A 166 5.96 -27.79 -3.59
N ASN A 167 4.74 -27.26 -3.62
CA ASN A 167 3.54 -28.03 -3.30
C ASN A 167 2.73 -28.49 -4.53
N HIS A 168 3.06 -28.00 -5.73
CA HIS A 168 2.42 -28.34 -7.01
C HIS A 168 0.89 -28.19 -7.03
N SER A 169 0.32 -27.39 -6.11
CA SER A 169 -1.10 -27.14 -6.02
C SER A 169 -1.40 -25.65 -6.08
N ALA A 170 -2.42 -25.29 -6.83
CA ALA A 170 -2.97 -23.94 -6.83
C ALA A 170 -4.06 -23.87 -5.77
N GLU A 171 -3.89 -22.99 -4.79
CA GLU A 171 -4.95 -22.68 -3.83
C GLU A 171 -5.63 -21.35 -4.18
N PRO A 172 -6.93 -21.20 -3.84
CA PRO A 172 -7.68 -19.99 -4.15
C PRO A 172 -7.06 -18.71 -3.58
N HIS A 173 -6.21 -18.85 -2.56
CA HIS A 173 -5.56 -17.73 -1.85
C HIS A 173 -4.09 -17.54 -2.17
N MET A 174 -3.60 -18.13 -3.24
CA MET A 174 -2.21 -17.91 -3.61
C MET A 174 -2.05 -16.52 -4.25
N PRO A 175 -1.17 -15.64 -3.74
CA PRO A 175 -0.85 -14.39 -4.41
C PRO A 175 -0.09 -14.71 -5.69
N TRP A 176 -0.73 -14.54 -6.84
CA TRP A 176 -0.15 -14.82 -8.15
C TRP A 176 0.37 -13.56 -8.84
N LEU A 177 -0.18 -12.40 -8.47
CA LEU A 177 0.19 -11.12 -9.06
C LEU A 177 1.22 -10.41 -8.18
N THR A 178 2.32 -10.00 -8.79
CA THR A 178 3.34 -9.18 -8.12
C THR A 178 3.39 -7.80 -8.75
N LEU A 179 3.00 -6.79 -7.98
CA LEU A 179 3.01 -5.39 -8.40
C LEU A 179 4.13 -4.65 -7.70
N GLY A 180 5.08 -4.14 -8.47
CA GLY A 180 6.10 -3.22 -7.96
C GLY A 180 5.66 -1.76 -8.08
N LEU A 181 6.49 -0.85 -7.53
CA LEU A 181 6.20 0.59 -7.53
C LEU A 181 5.83 1.13 -8.92
N PHE A 182 6.55 0.74 -9.97
CA PHE A 182 6.31 1.26 -11.32
C PHE A 182 4.97 0.79 -11.92
N GLN A 183 4.61 -0.48 -11.70
CA GLN A 183 3.32 -1.00 -12.15
C GLN A 183 2.17 -0.33 -11.39
N LEU A 184 2.32 -0.16 -10.07
CA LEU A 184 1.33 0.53 -9.25
C LEU A 184 1.17 2.00 -9.64
N TRP A 185 2.29 2.70 -9.89
CA TRP A 185 2.25 4.08 -10.34
C TRP A 185 1.47 4.23 -11.66
N LEU A 186 1.74 3.34 -12.61
CA LEU A 186 1.01 3.34 -13.89
C LEU A 186 -0.46 2.99 -13.70
N LEU A 187 -0.76 1.92 -12.97
CA LEU A 187 -2.14 1.47 -12.74
C LEU A 187 -2.98 2.51 -12.01
N LEU A 188 -2.44 3.11 -10.95
CA LEU A 188 -3.10 4.18 -10.20
C LEU A 188 -3.34 5.39 -11.10
N GLY A 189 -2.32 5.83 -11.85
CA GLY A 189 -2.45 6.97 -12.78
C GLY A 189 -3.49 6.73 -13.87
N LEU A 190 -3.55 5.55 -14.48
CA LEU A 190 -4.55 5.17 -15.48
C LEU A 190 -5.98 5.15 -14.92
N ASN A 191 -6.13 4.97 -13.60
CA ASN A 191 -7.43 5.00 -12.92
C ASN A 191 -7.74 6.34 -12.26
N GLY A 192 -7.04 7.42 -12.62
CA GLY A 192 -7.33 8.78 -12.18
C GLY A 192 -6.78 9.14 -10.80
N PHE A 193 -5.86 8.34 -10.26
CA PHE A 193 -5.18 8.67 -9.01
C PHE A 193 -3.91 9.49 -9.28
N THR A 194 -3.71 10.49 -8.44
CA THR A 194 -2.56 11.42 -8.44
C THR A 194 -1.90 11.42 -7.05
N ASP A 195 -0.89 12.25 -6.85
CA ASP A 195 -0.19 12.42 -5.56
C ASP A 195 0.21 11.07 -4.93
N ILE A 196 0.77 10.18 -5.77
CA ILE A 196 1.18 8.84 -5.36
C ILE A 196 2.43 8.94 -4.50
N ASN A 197 2.36 8.49 -3.24
CA ASN A 197 3.44 8.57 -2.27
C ASN A 197 3.74 7.22 -1.63
N VAL A 198 5.02 6.87 -1.55
CA VAL A 198 5.52 5.71 -0.79
C VAL A 198 5.84 6.15 0.62
N HIS A 199 5.27 5.47 1.61
CA HIS A 199 5.49 5.73 3.03
C HIS A 199 6.60 4.83 3.59
N GLU A 200 7.31 5.35 4.58
CA GLU A 200 8.34 4.58 5.28
C GLU A 200 7.72 3.54 6.22
N VAL A 201 8.23 2.32 6.12
CA VAL A 201 7.92 1.18 7.00
C VAL A 201 9.21 0.76 7.70
N ASP A 202 9.14 0.25 8.92
CA ASP A 202 10.32 0.00 9.79
C ASP A 202 11.41 -0.90 9.18
N GLU A 203 11.07 -1.77 8.24
CA GLU A 203 11.98 -2.77 7.65
C GLU A 203 12.76 -2.28 6.42
N LYS A 204 13.42 -1.13 6.47
CA LYS A 204 14.11 -0.51 5.31
C LYS A 204 15.64 -0.68 5.26
N LYS A 205 16.19 -1.66 5.95
CA LYS A 205 17.66 -1.87 6.00
C LYS A 205 18.10 -3.09 5.18
N PRO A 206 19.26 -3.01 4.48
CA PRO A 206 19.82 -4.19 3.83
C PRO A 206 20.23 -5.22 4.87
N ARG A 207 19.86 -6.49 4.67
CA ARG A 207 20.20 -7.60 5.57
C ARG A 207 21.48 -8.32 5.18
N ARG A 208 21.92 -8.21 3.90
CA ARG A 208 23.11 -8.89 3.36
C ARG A 208 23.99 -7.89 2.63
N GLN A 209 25.30 -8.19 2.53
CA GLN A 209 26.24 -7.37 1.76
C GLN A 209 25.86 -7.29 0.27
N SER A 210 25.35 -8.37 -0.32
CA SER A 210 24.87 -8.39 -1.70
C SER A 210 23.71 -7.39 -1.91
N GLU A 211 22.80 -7.25 -0.95
CA GLU A 211 21.72 -6.24 -1.02
C GLU A 211 22.28 -4.81 -1.00
N ARG A 212 23.35 -4.55 -0.21
CA ARG A 212 24.01 -3.24 -0.20
C ARG A 212 24.62 -2.91 -1.55
N ILE A 213 25.34 -3.86 -2.15
CA ILE A 213 25.98 -3.68 -3.45
C ILE A 213 24.94 -3.40 -4.52
N ILE A 214 23.93 -4.27 -4.63
CA ILE A 214 22.83 -4.09 -5.61
C ILE A 214 22.06 -2.79 -5.34
N GLY A 215 21.81 -2.45 -4.08
CA GLY A 215 21.17 -1.19 -3.70
C GLY A 215 21.96 0.04 -4.16
N CYS A 216 23.28 0.03 -4.10
CA CYS A 216 24.12 1.09 -4.63
C CYS A 216 23.91 1.27 -6.15
N PHE A 217 23.90 0.18 -6.92
CA PHE A 217 23.63 0.23 -8.37
C PHE A 217 22.22 0.74 -8.68
N ILE A 218 21.19 0.26 -7.94
CA ILE A 218 19.81 0.73 -8.09
C ILE A 218 19.73 2.24 -7.85
N LYS A 219 20.34 2.71 -6.77
CA LYS A 219 20.35 4.13 -6.41
C LYS A 219 21.11 5.00 -7.42
N ALA A 220 22.25 4.51 -7.91
CA ALA A 220 23.03 5.20 -8.94
C ALA A 220 22.21 5.35 -10.25
N TYR A 221 21.53 4.25 -10.66
CA TYR A 221 20.65 4.27 -11.84
C TYR A 221 19.46 5.21 -11.66
N ALA A 222 18.78 5.18 -10.50
CA ALA A 222 17.67 6.08 -10.22
C ALA A 222 18.09 7.56 -10.24
N ARG A 223 19.25 7.90 -9.65
CA ARG A 223 19.81 9.27 -9.72
C ARG A 223 20.06 9.73 -11.15
N LYS A 224 20.56 8.85 -12.03
CA LYS A 224 20.71 9.16 -13.45
C LYS A 224 19.35 9.45 -14.09
N LYS A 225 18.33 8.64 -13.80
CA LYS A 225 16.97 8.81 -14.33
C LYS A 225 16.28 10.09 -13.84
N ILE A 226 16.51 10.49 -12.60
CA ILE A 226 16.00 11.77 -12.06
C ILE A 226 16.56 12.95 -12.89
N LYS A 227 17.87 12.92 -13.22
CA LYS A 227 18.51 13.99 -14.02
C LYS A 227 18.00 14.06 -15.45
N SER A 228 17.56 12.94 -16.03
CA SER A 228 17.05 12.84 -17.40
C SER A 228 15.53 12.72 -17.49
N ALA A 229 14.82 13.05 -16.42
CA ALA A 229 13.36 12.90 -16.36
C ALA A 229 12.68 13.90 -17.32
N SER A 230 11.72 13.40 -18.09
CA SER A 230 10.96 14.17 -19.08
C SER A 230 9.90 15.08 -18.44
N SER A 231 9.53 14.83 -17.18
CA SER A 231 8.54 15.62 -16.44
C SER A 231 8.79 15.57 -14.93
N ALA A 232 8.14 16.49 -14.20
CA ALA A 232 8.18 16.52 -12.73
C ALA A 232 7.63 15.22 -12.11
N ALA A 233 6.56 14.66 -12.68
CA ALA A 233 5.96 13.41 -12.24
C ALA A 233 6.93 12.22 -12.39
N VAL A 234 7.60 12.11 -13.55
CA VAL A 234 8.63 11.07 -13.77
C VAL A 234 9.81 11.27 -12.81
N ALA A 235 10.23 12.51 -12.56
CA ALA A 235 11.28 12.77 -11.58
C ALA A 235 10.86 12.37 -10.16
N GLN A 236 9.59 12.61 -9.76
CA GLN A 236 9.04 12.20 -8.48
C GLN A 236 9.02 10.68 -8.34
N LEU A 237 8.53 9.96 -9.35
CA LEU A 237 8.56 8.48 -9.37
C LEU A 237 9.98 7.95 -9.11
N TRP A 238 11.00 8.49 -9.79
CA TRP A 238 12.38 8.06 -9.59
C TRP A 238 12.95 8.47 -8.23
N ARG A 239 12.52 9.60 -7.63
CA ARG A 239 12.90 9.95 -6.26
C ARG A 239 12.34 8.94 -5.26
N GLN A 240 11.09 8.51 -5.43
CA GLN A 240 10.51 7.46 -4.59
C GLN A 240 11.19 6.11 -4.80
N ALA A 241 11.47 5.74 -6.05
CA ALA A 241 12.23 4.53 -6.38
C ALA A 241 13.66 4.51 -5.80
N LEU A 242 14.23 5.68 -5.51
CA LEU A 242 15.54 5.85 -4.86
C LEU A 242 15.48 5.67 -3.34
N SER A 243 14.31 5.78 -2.72
CA SER A 243 14.16 5.71 -1.26
C SER A 243 14.64 4.37 -0.69
N ASP A 244 15.09 4.39 0.55
CA ASP A 244 15.53 3.17 1.25
C ASP A 244 14.37 2.19 1.40
N GLN A 245 13.15 2.69 1.54
CA GLN A 245 11.94 1.86 1.60
C GLN A 245 11.77 1.02 0.34
N VAL A 246 11.90 1.60 -0.84
CA VAL A 246 11.74 0.86 -2.11
C VAL A 246 12.95 -0.02 -2.40
N VAL A 247 14.16 0.44 -2.06
CA VAL A 247 15.40 -0.29 -2.37
C VAL A 247 15.63 -1.46 -1.41
N TYR A 248 15.27 -1.35 -0.14
CA TYR A 248 15.58 -2.35 0.89
C TYR A 248 14.38 -2.87 1.65
N GLY A 249 13.29 -2.08 1.76
CA GLY A 249 12.08 -2.47 2.46
C GLY A 249 11.36 -3.61 1.76
N ARG A 250 10.83 -4.54 2.55
CA ARG A 250 10.11 -5.74 2.03
C ARG A 250 8.63 -5.50 1.81
N GLN A 251 8.11 -4.44 2.41
CA GLN A 251 6.73 -3.99 2.29
C GLN A 251 6.70 -2.62 1.61
N LEU A 252 5.66 -2.39 0.82
CA LEU A 252 5.31 -1.06 0.33
C LEU A 252 4.00 -0.65 0.99
N VAL A 253 3.96 0.58 1.49
CA VAL A 253 2.72 1.28 1.83
C VAL A 253 2.66 2.50 0.93
N ILE A 254 1.59 2.60 0.15
CA ILE A 254 1.43 3.64 -0.86
C ILE A 254 0.10 4.33 -0.61
N SER A 255 0.09 5.66 -0.61
CA SER A 255 -1.13 6.47 -0.70
C SER A 255 -1.22 7.13 -2.07
N ALA A 256 -2.44 7.28 -2.57
CA ALA A 256 -2.75 7.98 -3.80
C ALA A 256 -4.06 8.74 -3.63
N ARG A 257 -4.14 9.95 -4.20
CA ARG A 257 -5.34 10.79 -4.13
C ARG A 257 -6.16 10.63 -5.43
N LEU A 258 -7.47 10.45 -5.30
CA LEU A 258 -8.36 10.51 -6.46
C LEU A 258 -8.43 11.95 -6.98
N SER A 259 -8.16 12.15 -8.28
CA SER A 259 -8.26 13.48 -8.90
C SER A 259 -9.72 13.91 -9.00
N ALA A 260 -10.01 15.14 -8.63
CA ALA A 260 -11.35 15.74 -8.83
C ALA A 260 -11.74 15.90 -10.32
N LEU A 261 -10.75 15.87 -11.24
CA LEU A 261 -10.94 16.05 -12.69
C LEU A 261 -11.14 14.72 -13.45
N ALA A 262 -11.29 13.59 -12.76
CA ALA A 262 -11.37 12.27 -13.39
C ALA A 262 -12.79 11.92 -13.93
N GLU A 263 -13.65 12.90 -14.13
CA GLU A 263 -14.93 12.75 -14.85
C GLU A 263 -14.72 13.16 -16.31
N ALA A 264 -14.26 12.23 -17.14
CA ALA A 264 -14.43 12.30 -18.60
C ALA A 264 -14.20 10.93 -19.22
#